data_20a2e927530df2417b14263c20fbfd48
#
_entry.id   20a2e927530df2417b14263c20fbfd48
#
_cell.length_a   1.000
_cell.length_b   1.000
_cell.length_c   1.000
_cell.angle_alpha   90.00
_cell.angle_beta   90.00
_cell.angle_gamma   90.00
#
_symmetry.space_group_name_H-M   'P 1'
#
loop_
_entity.id
_entity.type
_entity.pdbx_description
1 polymer ?
#
loop_
_entity_poly.entity_id
_entity_poly.type
_entity_poly.pdbx_seq_one_letter_code
_entity_poly.pdbx_strand_id
1 'polypeptide(L)'
;MKTVKISALVLAMAGVFATSANAQSAKKNAWEGAYGQIGVGFGIFTPSISNGTPTYPAPYSSVPATMSTSNINNINTGTANLAVGYNFGINESYVLGIAATYYPGASSSATGNLTVGTSVSPYSLSPLLNKTETATYNVKNLYSIVLTPGYVIDKDRLAYAKVGYTGATIGISTASIAYNTTNLSGLALGLGYKQMVTSSIYAFGEVNYATYGNKTVSTITSSSGATYSGISVKGTGTDFLVGVGYRF
;
A
#
# COMPACT_ATOMS: atom_id res chain seq x y z
N MET A 1 14.44 5.53 -13.24
CA MET A 1 15.53 4.87 -12.47
C MET A 1 15.17 4.45 -11.02
N LYS A 2 13.89 4.50 -10.56
CA LYS A 2 13.51 4.09 -9.18
C LYS A 2 13.01 2.64 -9.06
N THR A 3 12.61 2.02 -10.15
CA THR A 3 12.11 0.63 -10.20
C THR A 3 13.20 -0.44 -9.97
N VAL A 4 14.46 -0.11 -10.26
CA VAL A 4 15.60 -1.04 -10.12
C VAL A 4 15.94 -1.34 -8.64
N LYS A 5 15.57 -0.45 -7.70
CA LYS A 5 15.95 -0.62 -6.29
C LYS A 5 15.10 -1.67 -5.55
N ILE A 6 13.85 -1.87 -5.94
CA ILE A 6 12.96 -2.87 -5.30
C ILE A 6 13.31 -4.28 -5.79
N SER A 7 13.62 -4.44 -7.09
CA SER A 7 14.07 -5.70 -7.66
C SER A 7 15.41 -6.15 -7.07
N ALA A 8 16.32 -5.21 -6.79
CA ALA A 8 17.61 -5.50 -6.14
C ALA A 8 17.44 -5.97 -4.68
N LEU A 9 16.45 -5.43 -3.95
CA LEU A 9 16.19 -5.84 -2.56
C LEU A 9 15.62 -7.26 -2.49
N VAL A 10 14.70 -7.60 -3.40
CA VAL A 10 14.14 -8.96 -3.50
C VAL A 10 15.21 -9.96 -3.93
N LEU A 11 16.09 -9.60 -4.86
CA LEU A 11 17.22 -10.44 -5.30
C LEU A 11 18.27 -10.60 -4.21
N ALA A 12 18.58 -9.55 -3.44
CA ALA A 12 19.54 -9.59 -2.33
C ALA A 12 19.03 -10.48 -1.19
N MET A 13 17.72 -10.45 -0.88
CA MET A 13 17.14 -11.37 0.10
C MET A 13 17.14 -12.82 -0.40
N ALA A 14 16.86 -13.08 -1.67
CA ALA A 14 17.00 -14.43 -2.25
C ALA A 14 18.44 -14.96 -2.16
N GLY A 15 19.45 -14.10 -2.34
CA GLY A 15 20.88 -14.46 -2.21
C GLY A 15 21.30 -14.80 -0.78
N VAL A 16 20.79 -14.12 0.24
CA VAL A 16 21.06 -14.40 1.65
C VAL A 16 20.46 -15.76 2.06
N PHE A 17 19.33 -16.16 1.48
CA PHE A 17 18.73 -17.47 1.74
C PHE A 17 19.47 -18.65 1.11
N ALA A 18 20.18 -18.43 -0.01
CA ALA A 18 20.94 -19.48 -0.68
C ALA A 18 22.23 -19.89 0.10
N THR A 19 22.76 -19.00 0.93
CA THR A 19 23.99 -19.27 1.71
C THR A 19 23.74 -19.93 3.07
N SER A 20 22.50 -19.94 3.57
CA SER A 20 22.15 -20.54 4.86
C SER A 20 21.93 -22.07 4.81
N ALA A 21 22.03 -22.69 3.63
CA ALA A 21 21.85 -24.12 3.46
C ALA A 21 22.97 -25.00 4.11
N ASN A 22 24.08 -24.40 4.57
CA ASN A 22 25.23 -25.14 5.10
C ASN A 22 25.47 -25.01 6.62
N ALA A 23 24.65 -24.29 7.35
CA ALA A 23 24.73 -24.21 8.81
C ALA A 23 23.50 -24.87 9.44
N GLN A 24 23.43 -26.20 9.40
CA GLN A 24 22.37 -26.96 10.06
C GLN A 24 22.64 -27.01 11.57
N SER A 25 22.37 -25.89 12.26
CA SER A 25 22.00 -25.93 13.66
C SER A 25 20.67 -26.71 13.78
N ALA A 26 20.55 -27.62 14.73
CA ALA A 26 19.32 -28.38 14.92
C ALA A 26 18.13 -27.41 15.03
N LYS A 27 17.17 -27.52 14.10
CA LYS A 27 15.98 -26.66 14.06
C LYS A 27 15.24 -26.76 15.38
N LYS A 28 14.91 -25.62 16.02
CA LYS A 28 14.20 -25.57 17.30
C LYS A 28 12.74 -25.96 17.15
N ASN A 29 12.17 -25.74 15.97
CA ASN A 29 10.81 -26.18 15.64
C ASN A 29 10.62 -26.42 14.14
N ALA A 30 9.48 -27.03 13.79
CA ALA A 30 9.15 -27.41 12.43
C ALA A 30 9.03 -26.22 11.47
N TRP A 31 8.71 -25.01 11.95
CA TRP A 31 8.47 -23.82 11.12
C TRP A 31 9.68 -22.91 10.96
N GLU A 32 10.82 -23.28 11.54
CA GLU A 32 12.08 -22.55 11.40
C GLU A 32 12.63 -22.70 9.99
N GLY A 33 13.06 -21.58 9.40
CA GLY A 33 13.72 -21.53 8.10
C GLY A 33 13.14 -20.52 7.13
N ALA A 34 13.70 -20.51 5.94
CA ALA A 34 13.26 -19.65 4.84
C ALA A 34 11.96 -20.14 4.22
N TYR A 35 11.17 -19.23 3.70
CA TYR A 35 9.95 -19.56 2.96
C TYR A 35 9.66 -18.53 1.87
N GLY A 36 8.94 -18.98 0.83
CA GLY A 36 8.33 -18.15 -0.17
C GLY A 36 6.85 -18.47 -0.29
N GLN A 37 5.99 -17.48 -0.59
CA GLN A 37 4.56 -17.71 -0.76
C GLN A 37 3.98 -16.81 -1.83
N ILE A 38 2.94 -17.30 -2.48
CA ILE A 38 2.10 -16.57 -3.42
C ILE A 38 0.66 -16.65 -2.94
N GLY A 39 -0.06 -15.55 -3.03
CA GLY A 39 -1.45 -15.47 -2.62
C GLY A 39 -2.27 -14.64 -3.57
N VAL A 40 -3.57 -14.89 -3.53
CA VAL A 40 -4.59 -14.12 -4.23
C VAL A 40 -5.72 -13.79 -3.25
N GLY A 41 -6.45 -12.75 -3.52
CA GLY A 41 -7.55 -12.35 -2.66
C GLY A 41 -8.22 -11.06 -3.08
N PHE A 42 -8.77 -10.36 -2.11
CA PHE A 42 -9.51 -9.14 -2.31
C PHE A 42 -9.00 -8.05 -1.37
N GLY A 43 -8.80 -6.85 -1.92
CA GLY A 43 -8.34 -5.69 -1.18
C GLY A 43 -9.26 -4.50 -1.32
N ILE A 44 -9.37 -3.73 -0.25
CA ILE A 44 -10.09 -2.45 -0.18
C ILE A 44 -9.10 -1.39 0.28
N PHE A 45 -8.96 -0.33 -0.50
CA PHE A 45 -8.21 0.85 -0.08
C PHE A 45 -9.17 2.02 0.04
N THR A 46 -9.19 2.66 1.21
CA THR A 46 -10.03 3.81 1.54
C THR A 46 -9.15 5.06 1.61
N PRO A 47 -9.12 5.90 0.55
CA PRO A 47 -8.38 7.15 0.56
C PRO A 47 -9.11 8.23 1.35
N SER A 48 -8.33 9.16 1.91
CA SER A 48 -8.83 10.39 2.49
C SER A 48 -7.95 11.53 1.98
N ILE A 49 -8.56 12.51 1.34
CA ILE A 49 -7.89 13.64 0.70
C ILE A 49 -8.39 14.90 1.39
N SER A 50 -7.47 15.72 1.92
CA SER A 50 -7.84 17.00 2.52
C SER A 50 -8.11 18.06 1.46
N ASN A 51 -8.81 19.10 1.87
CA ASN A 51 -8.94 20.31 1.08
C ASN A 51 -7.58 20.97 0.85
N GLY A 52 -7.45 21.67 -0.26
CA GLY A 52 -6.27 22.46 -0.62
C GLY A 52 -6.63 23.93 -0.85
N THR A 53 -5.62 24.72 -1.13
CA THR A 53 -5.79 26.14 -1.49
C THR A 53 -5.44 26.32 -2.96
N PRO A 54 -6.43 26.69 -3.81
CA PRO A 54 -6.16 27.06 -5.19
C PRO A 54 -5.67 28.52 -5.27
N THR A 55 -4.74 28.75 -6.20
CA THR A 55 -4.30 30.10 -6.58
C THR A 55 -4.39 30.22 -8.10
N TYR A 56 -5.06 31.23 -8.58
CA TYR A 56 -5.26 31.47 -10.00
C TYR A 56 -4.16 32.37 -10.59
N PRO A 57 -3.87 32.25 -11.90
CA PRO A 57 -3.01 33.20 -12.58
C PRO A 57 -3.67 34.57 -12.74
N ALA A 58 -2.89 35.59 -13.08
CA ALA A 58 -3.42 36.91 -13.43
C ALA A 58 -4.49 36.80 -14.55
N PRO A 59 -5.55 37.59 -14.52
CA PRO A 59 -5.82 38.69 -13.56
C PRO A 59 -6.50 38.26 -12.24
N TYR A 60 -6.68 36.95 -12.00
CA TYR A 60 -7.47 36.43 -10.88
C TYR A 60 -6.62 36.01 -9.65
N SER A 61 -5.34 36.39 -9.63
CA SER A 61 -4.40 35.95 -8.59
C SER A 61 -4.75 36.41 -7.16
N SER A 62 -5.52 37.46 -7.02
CA SER A 62 -6.02 37.98 -5.74
C SER A 62 -7.40 37.45 -5.32
N VAL A 63 -8.04 36.63 -6.15
CA VAL A 63 -9.37 36.10 -5.85
C VAL A 63 -9.25 34.92 -4.87
N PRO A 64 -9.75 35.03 -3.64
CA PRO A 64 -9.76 33.90 -2.70
C PRO A 64 -10.61 32.77 -3.25
N ALA A 65 -10.07 31.55 -3.19
CA ALA A 65 -10.78 30.37 -3.63
C ALA A 65 -10.56 29.20 -2.66
N THR A 66 -11.47 28.26 -2.69
CA THR A 66 -11.43 27.03 -1.88
C THR A 66 -11.43 25.82 -2.80
N MET A 67 -10.81 24.75 -2.34
CA MET A 67 -10.88 23.45 -2.96
C MET A 67 -11.46 22.46 -1.96
N SER A 68 -12.45 21.70 -2.38
CA SER A 68 -13.04 20.63 -1.58
C SER A 68 -13.12 19.33 -2.37
N THR A 69 -13.11 18.22 -1.66
CA THR A 69 -13.27 16.88 -2.21
C THR A 69 -14.57 16.26 -1.72
N SER A 70 -15.26 15.53 -2.58
CA SER A 70 -16.49 14.81 -2.25
C SER A 70 -16.62 13.52 -3.03
N ASN A 71 -17.51 12.64 -2.60
CA ASN A 71 -17.80 11.36 -3.26
C ASN A 71 -16.53 10.54 -3.51
N ILE A 72 -15.63 10.52 -2.52
CA ILE A 72 -14.39 9.75 -2.59
C ILE A 72 -14.73 8.27 -2.43
N ASN A 73 -14.62 7.51 -3.52
CA ASN A 73 -14.92 6.09 -3.55
C ASN A 73 -13.73 5.25 -3.06
N ASN A 74 -14.02 4.11 -2.45
CA ASN A 74 -13.00 3.13 -2.13
C ASN A 74 -12.47 2.46 -3.41
N ILE A 75 -11.20 2.09 -3.41
CA ILE A 75 -10.62 1.23 -4.43
C ILE A 75 -10.81 -0.21 -3.98
N ASN A 76 -11.69 -0.93 -4.68
CA ASN A 76 -11.97 -2.34 -4.46
C ASN A 76 -11.31 -3.15 -5.58
N THR A 77 -10.50 -4.14 -5.24
CA THR A 77 -9.72 -4.87 -6.25
C THR A 77 -9.45 -6.31 -5.85
N GLY A 78 -9.46 -7.20 -6.85
CA GLY A 78 -8.76 -8.46 -6.74
C GLY A 78 -7.26 -8.18 -6.61
N THR A 79 -6.59 -8.83 -5.68
CA THR A 79 -5.16 -8.62 -5.41
C THR A 79 -4.40 -9.93 -5.44
N ALA A 80 -3.12 -9.85 -5.79
CA ALA A 80 -2.17 -10.94 -5.66
C ALA A 80 -0.98 -10.45 -4.83
N ASN A 81 -0.31 -11.36 -4.12
CA ASN A 81 0.93 -11.05 -3.44
C ASN A 81 2.02 -12.08 -3.71
N LEU A 82 3.25 -11.61 -3.60
CA LEU A 82 4.46 -12.42 -3.54
C LEU A 82 5.15 -12.07 -2.23
N ALA A 83 5.45 -13.06 -1.41
CA ALA A 83 6.17 -12.82 -0.17
C ALA A 83 7.33 -13.80 0.01
N VAL A 84 8.37 -13.30 0.64
CA VAL A 84 9.51 -14.11 1.09
C VAL A 84 9.81 -13.76 2.54
N GLY A 85 10.27 -14.74 3.30
CA GLY A 85 10.56 -14.51 4.70
C GLY A 85 11.46 -15.59 5.29
N TYR A 86 11.83 -15.35 6.54
CA TYR A 86 12.58 -16.30 7.37
C TYR A 86 11.99 -16.33 8.77
N ASN A 87 11.76 -17.52 9.30
CA ASN A 87 11.32 -17.74 10.67
C ASN A 87 12.51 -18.22 11.52
N PHE A 88 12.80 -17.50 12.59
CA PHE A 88 13.74 -17.90 13.63
C PHE A 88 12.97 -18.68 14.70
N GLY A 89 13.40 -19.89 15.00
CA GLY A 89 12.85 -20.69 16.10
C GLY A 89 13.28 -20.12 17.46
N ILE A 90 12.34 -19.64 18.24
CA ILE A 90 12.61 -19.21 19.63
C ILE A 90 12.65 -20.42 20.55
N ASN A 91 11.64 -21.28 20.45
CA ASN A 91 11.55 -22.56 21.11
C ASN A 91 10.61 -23.50 20.30
N GLU A 92 10.18 -24.61 20.86
CA GLU A 92 9.30 -25.57 20.18
C GLU A 92 7.93 -24.99 19.79
N SER A 93 7.42 -24.00 20.55
CA SER A 93 6.09 -23.43 20.37
C SER A 93 6.07 -22.03 19.73
N TYR A 94 7.20 -21.34 19.63
CA TYR A 94 7.22 -19.95 19.13
C TYR A 94 8.29 -19.72 18.07
N VAL A 95 7.91 -18.94 17.08
CA VAL A 95 8.80 -18.41 16.05
C VAL A 95 8.72 -16.88 16.01
N LEU A 96 9.80 -16.23 15.61
CA LEU A 96 9.80 -14.85 15.21
C LEU A 96 10.31 -14.77 13.77
N GLY A 97 9.46 -14.36 12.86
CA GLY A 97 9.83 -14.21 11.47
C GLY A 97 10.05 -12.75 11.07
N ILE A 98 10.73 -12.59 9.95
CA ILE A 98 10.73 -11.35 9.16
C ILE A 98 10.28 -11.69 7.75
N ALA A 99 9.43 -10.84 7.17
CA ALA A 99 8.91 -11.05 5.82
C ALA A 99 8.86 -9.75 5.03
N ALA A 100 9.07 -9.87 3.72
CA ALA A 100 8.81 -8.83 2.74
C ALA A 100 7.73 -9.32 1.78
N THR A 101 6.74 -8.46 1.53
CA THR A 101 5.63 -8.75 0.63
C THR A 101 5.56 -7.65 -0.44
N TYR A 102 5.31 -8.05 -1.67
CA TYR A 102 5.01 -7.17 -2.80
C TYR A 102 3.69 -7.58 -3.44
N TYR A 103 2.90 -6.59 -3.86
CA TYR A 103 1.58 -6.79 -4.48
C TYR A 103 1.66 -6.39 -5.96
N PRO A 104 1.98 -7.34 -6.86
CA PRO A 104 1.99 -7.08 -8.29
C PRO A 104 0.57 -6.79 -8.79
N GLY A 105 0.43 -5.78 -9.65
CA GLY A 105 -0.85 -5.49 -10.30
C GLY A 105 -1.90 -4.77 -9.44
N ALA A 106 -1.56 -4.30 -8.25
CA ALA A 106 -2.43 -3.39 -7.51
C ALA A 106 -2.55 -2.06 -8.28
N SER A 107 -3.47 -1.99 -9.23
CA SER A 107 -3.61 -0.83 -10.14
C SER A 107 -5.06 -0.45 -10.42
N SER A 108 -6.01 -1.00 -9.66
CA SER A 108 -7.41 -0.58 -9.76
C SER A 108 -7.54 0.90 -9.45
N SER A 109 -8.46 1.56 -10.16
CA SER A 109 -8.74 2.98 -9.96
C SER A 109 -10.14 3.19 -9.40
N ALA A 110 -10.31 4.29 -8.70
CA ALA A 110 -11.59 4.80 -8.26
C ALA A 110 -11.68 6.28 -8.56
N THR A 111 -12.86 6.84 -8.39
CA THR A 111 -13.14 8.24 -8.69
C THR A 111 -13.70 8.97 -7.48
N GLY A 112 -13.50 10.28 -7.48
CA GLY A 112 -14.12 11.22 -6.56
C GLY A 112 -14.29 12.56 -7.26
N ASN A 113 -14.92 13.51 -6.60
CA ASN A 113 -15.10 14.85 -7.14
C ASN A 113 -14.14 15.83 -6.48
N LEU A 114 -13.52 16.66 -7.31
CA LEU A 114 -12.73 17.82 -6.93
C LEU A 114 -13.51 19.06 -7.31
N THR A 115 -13.96 19.85 -6.33
CA THR A 115 -14.66 21.11 -6.56
C THR A 115 -13.77 22.27 -6.16
N VAL A 116 -13.57 23.20 -7.07
CA VAL A 116 -12.84 24.44 -6.84
C VAL A 116 -13.85 25.58 -7.02
N GLY A 117 -13.80 26.58 -6.15
CA GLY A 117 -14.73 27.70 -6.25
C GLY A 117 -14.35 28.89 -5.41
N THR A 118 -14.98 30.02 -5.76
CA THR A 118 -14.94 31.27 -4.98
C THR A 118 -16.34 31.75 -4.71
N SER A 119 -16.59 32.29 -3.52
CA SER A 119 -17.82 32.97 -3.16
C SER A 119 -17.76 34.48 -3.39
N VAL A 120 -16.63 35.00 -3.84
CA VAL A 120 -16.40 36.45 -4.02
C VAL A 120 -17.15 36.97 -5.25
N SER A 121 -18.06 37.92 -5.06
CA SER A 121 -18.74 38.60 -6.17
C SER A 121 -17.75 39.59 -6.85
N PRO A 122 -17.76 39.73 -8.22
CA PRO A 122 -18.67 39.10 -9.19
C PRO A 122 -18.18 37.70 -9.68
N TYR A 123 -17.10 37.18 -9.13
CA TYR A 123 -16.42 35.98 -9.62
C TYR A 123 -17.14 34.66 -9.26
N SER A 124 -18.10 34.70 -8.32
CA SER A 124 -18.86 33.53 -7.88
C SER A 124 -19.65 32.83 -9.00
N LEU A 125 -19.98 33.55 -10.08
CA LEU A 125 -20.69 33.01 -11.25
C LEU A 125 -19.73 32.64 -12.41
N SER A 126 -18.43 32.83 -12.26
CA SER A 126 -17.46 32.51 -13.31
C SER A 126 -17.21 31.02 -13.43
N PRO A 127 -17.51 30.37 -14.57
CA PRO A 127 -17.21 28.96 -14.76
C PRO A 127 -15.69 28.69 -14.86
N LEU A 128 -14.86 29.71 -15.02
CA LEU A 128 -13.42 29.58 -14.97
C LEU A 128 -12.88 29.40 -13.53
N LEU A 129 -13.57 29.99 -12.56
CA LEU A 129 -13.20 30.01 -11.15
C LEU A 129 -14.06 29.08 -10.28
N ASN A 130 -15.15 28.51 -10.83
CA ASN A 130 -16.06 27.60 -10.13
C ASN A 130 -16.25 26.35 -10.98
N LYS A 131 -15.60 25.25 -10.60
CA LYS A 131 -15.53 24.05 -11.40
C LYS A 131 -15.54 22.81 -10.52
N THR A 132 -16.28 21.80 -10.94
CA THR A 132 -16.19 20.45 -10.39
C THR A 132 -15.66 19.51 -11.46
N GLU A 133 -14.61 18.77 -11.14
CA GLU A 133 -14.02 17.77 -12.00
C GLU A 133 -14.02 16.41 -11.31
N THR A 134 -14.19 15.36 -12.10
CA THR A 134 -13.96 14.00 -11.65
C THR A 134 -12.45 13.75 -11.54
N ALA A 135 -12.00 13.43 -10.34
CA ALA A 135 -10.65 12.97 -10.08
C ALA A 135 -10.60 11.44 -10.14
N THR A 136 -9.69 10.89 -10.94
CA THR A 136 -9.38 9.46 -10.96
C THR A 136 -8.11 9.23 -10.16
N TYR A 137 -8.13 8.26 -9.26
CA TYR A 137 -6.95 7.89 -8.47
C TYR A 137 -6.77 6.38 -8.41
N ASN A 138 -5.51 5.95 -8.23
CA ASN A 138 -5.13 4.55 -8.14
C ASN A 138 -4.02 4.32 -7.11
N VAL A 139 -3.87 3.06 -6.68
CA VAL A 139 -2.77 2.60 -5.82
C VAL A 139 -1.84 1.72 -6.63
N LYS A 140 -0.54 1.93 -6.51
CA LYS A 140 0.53 1.15 -7.17
C LYS A 140 1.67 0.86 -6.23
N ASN A 141 2.54 -0.07 -6.60
CA ASN A 141 3.78 -0.38 -5.88
C ASN A 141 3.56 -0.62 -4.39
N LEU A 142 2.49 -1.35 -4.05
CA LEU A 142 2.20 -1.71 -2.68
C LEU A 142 3.20 -2.77 -2.20
N TYR A 143 3.81 -2.54 -1.06
CA TYR A 143 4.73 -3.46 -0.41
C TYR A 143 4.67 -3.36 1.11
N SER A 144 5.14 -4.40 1.80
CA SER A 144 5.33 -4.34 3.24
C SER A 144 6.60 -5.10 3.67
N ILE A 145 7.17 -4.68 4.80
CA ILE A 145 8.23 -5.37 5.53
C ILE A 145 7.77 -5.50 6.97
N VAL A 146 7.61 -6.72 7.45
CA VAL A 146 6.95 -7.01 8.72
C VAL A 146 7.73 -8.02 9.55
N LEU A 147 7.62 -7.90 10.85
CA LEU A 147 7.90 -8.98 11.80
C LEU A 147 6.67 -9.88 11.89
N THR A 148 6.91 -11.17 12.03
CA THR A 148 5.85 -12.19 12.09
C THR A 148 6.03 -13.08 13.32
N PRO A 149 5.68 -12.58 14.54
CA PRO A 149 5.60 -13.46 15.70
C PRO A 149 4.54 -14.55 15.47
N GLY A 150 4.90 -15.80 15.72
CA GLY A 150 4.04 -16.95 15.45
C GLY A 150 4.02 -17.95 16.57
N TYR A 151 2.86 -18.59 16.75
CA TYR A 151 2.63 -19.70 17.64
C TYR A 151 2.50 -21.00 16.84
N VAL A 152 3.41 -21.91 17.08
CA VAL A 152 3.45 -23.26 16.47
C VAL A 152 2.45 -24.14 17.23
N ILE A 153 1.30 -24.38 16.62
CA ILE A 153 0.25 -25.23 17.20
C ILE A 153 0.74 -26.68 17.20
N ASP A 154 1.33 -27.08 16.09
CA ASP A 154 2.03 -28.36 15.92
C ASP A 154 2.98 -28.28 14.70
N LYS A 155 3.55 -29.42 14.31
CA LYS A 155 4.48 -29.50 13.15
C LYS A 155 3.85 -29.05 11.82
N ASP A 156 2.53 -29.09 11.72
CA ASP A 156 1.77 -28.85 10.48
C ASP A 156 1.00 -27.52 10.52
N ARG A 157 0.84 -26.87 11.69
CA ARG A 157 0.00 -25.68 11.87
C ARG A 157 0.72 -24.54 12.58
N LEU A 158 0.65 -23.36 11.99
CA LEU A 158 1.22 -22.12 12.52
C LEU A 158 0.17 -21.01 12.47
N ALA A 159 -0.13 -20.41 13.61
CA ALA A 159 -0.82 -19.13 13.68
C ALA A 159 0.19 -18.00 13.90
N TYR A 160 0.01 -16.86 13.23
CA TYR A 160 0.95 -15.75 13.34
C TYR A 160 0.28 -14.39 13.23
N ALA A 161 0.89 -13.40 13.83
CA ALA A 161 0.57 -11.99 13.60
C ALA A 161 1.63 -11.35 12.70
N LYS A 162 1.30 -10.19 12.15
CA LYS A 162 2.19 -9.35 11.33
C LYS A 162 2.17 -7.95 11.90
N VAL A 163 3.33 -7.33 12.04
CA VAL A 163 3.48 -5.93 12.41
C VAL A 163 4.71 -5.34 11.75
N GLY A 164 4.57 -4.18 11.11
CA GLY A 164 5.71 -3.56 10.44
C GLY A 164 5.33 -2.39 9.54
N TYR A 165 6.18 -2.13 8.59
CA TYR A 165 6.13 -1.01 7.68
C TYR A 165 5.48 -1.39 6.35
N THR A 166 4.69 -0.46 5.79
CA THR A 166 4.12 -0.58 4.45
C THR A 166 4.32 0.71 3.65
N GLY A 167 4.41 0.57 2.34
CA GLY A 167 4.47 1.69 1.41
C GLY A 167 3.62 1.45 0.18
N ALA A 168 3.08 2.55 -0.36
CA ALA A 168 2.29 2.56 -1.59
C ALA A 168 2.52 3.84 -2.38
N THR A 169 2.29 3.80 -3.68
CA THR A 169 2.27 4.98 -4.54
C THR A 169 0.82 5.27 -4.93
N ILE A 170 0.34 6.46 -4.60
CA ILE A 170 -0.97 6.95 -5.04
C ILE A 170 -0.76 7.82 -6.27
N GLY A 171 -1.50 7.52 -7.34
CA GLY A 171 -1.60 8.37 -8.52
C GLY A 171 -2.95 9.05 -8.58
N ILE A 172 -2.98 10.30 -9.01
CA ILE A 172 -4.19 11.10 -9.21
C ILE A 172 -4.13 11.88 -10.52
N SER A 173 -5.26 12.01 -11.18
CA SER A 173 -5.45 12.88 -12.36
C SER A 173 -6.88 13.40 -12.44
N THR A 174 -7.06 14.54 -13.11
CA THR A 174 -8.37 15.07 -13.52
C THR A 174 -8.31 15.49 -14.99
N ALA A 175 -9.39 16.03 -15.54
CA ALA A 175 -9.38 16.58 -16.88
C ALA A 175 -8.38 17.75 -17.06
N SER A 176 -8.16 18.54 -16.00
CA SER A 176 -7.25 19.71 -16.03
C SER A 176 -5.92 19.47 -15.32
N ILE A 177 -5.76 18.38 -14.57
CA ILE A 177 -4.54 18.04 -13.83
C ILE A 177 -3.94 16.77 -14.43
N ALA A 178 -2.73 16.90 -14.95
CA ALA A 178 -1.96 15.75 -15.45
C ALA A 178 -1.70 14.74 -14.33
N TYR A 179 -1.52 13.48 -14.72
CA TYR A 179 -1.25 12.39 -13.77
C TYR A 179 -0.05 12.71 -12.87
N ASN A 180 -0.29 12.78 -11.58
CA ASN A 180 0.69 13.06 -10.55
C ASN A 180 0.73 11.93 -9.53
N THR A 181 1.87 11.69 -8.91
CA THR A 181 2.04 10.59 -7.95
C THR A 181 2.64 11.07 -6.64
N THR A 182 2.19 10.46 -5.54
CA THR A 182 2.80 10.65 -4.23
C THR A 182 3.00 9.30 -3.55
N ASN A 183 4.11 9.17 -2.79
CA ASN A 183 4.40 7.95 -2.05
C ASN A 183 3.88 8.10 -0.62
N LEU A 184 3.08 7.14 -0.21
CA LEU A 184 2.61 6.99 1.16
C LEU A 184 3.41 5.92 1.88
N SER A 185 3.54 6.07 3.17
CA SER A 185 4.13 5.08 4.06
C SER A 185 3.30 4.96 5.34
N GLY A 186 3.38 3.80 5.99
CA GLY A 186 2.54 3.56 7.14
C GLY A 186 2.87 2.29 7.90
N LEU A 187 1.96 1.93 8.79
CA LEU A 187 2.00 0.72 9.61
C LEU A 187 1.18 -0.38 8.93
N ALA A 188 1.75 -1.58 8.87
CA ALA A 188 1.05 -2.80 8.46
C ALA A 188 0.82 -3.68 9.69
N LEU A 189 -0.39 -4.20 9.80
CA LEU A 189 -0.81 -5.19 10.80
C LEU A 189 -1.46 -6.36 10.07
N GLY A 190 -1.45 -7.55 10.66
CA GLY A 190 -2.14 -8.69 10.08
C GLY A 190 -2.20 -9.88 11.01
N LEU A 191 -3.05 -10.81 10.64
CA LEU A 191 -3.16 -12.14 11.25
C LEU A 191 -3.16 -13.17 10.14
N GLY A 192 -2.54 -14.31 10.39
CA GLY A 192 -2.47 -15.37 9.41
C GLY A 192 -2.42 -16.76 10.05
N TYR A 193 -2.74 -17.72 9.22
CA TYR A 193 -2.68 -19.14 9.54
C TYR A 193 -2.06 -19.90 8.39
N LYS A 194 -1.14 -20.82 8.70
CA LYS A 194 -0.49 -21.71 7.74
C LYS A 194 -0.77 -23.16 8.12
N GLN A 195 -1.11 -23.98 7.11
CA GLN A 195 -1.35 -25.40 7.22
C GLN A 195 -0.45 -26.13 6.24
N MET A 196 0.43 -27.03 6.71
CA MET A 196 1.22 -27.91 5.84
C MET A 196 0.28 -28.84 5.08
N VAL A 197 0.50 -28.92 3.77
CA VAL A 197 -0.16 -29.88 2.85
C VAL A 197 0.78 -31.03 2.54
N THR A 198 2.07 -30.73 2.47
CA THR A 198 3.16 -31.73 2.36
C THR A 198 4.27 -31.36 3.33
N SER A 199 5.39 -32.07 3.33
CA SER A 199 6.57 -31.74 4.16
C SER A 199 7.15 -30.34 3.91
N SER A 200 6.92 -29.76 2.74
CA SER A 200 7.49 -28.45 2.33
C SER A 200 6.46 -27.46 1.82
N ILE A 201 5.29 -27.91 1.36
CA ILE A 201 4.23 -27.03 0.81
C ILE A 201 3.17 -26.79 1.87
N TYR A 202 2.79 -25.54 2.07
CA TYR A 202 1.68 -25.15 2.95
C TYR A 202 0.65 -24.31 2.21
N ALA A 203 -0.61 -24.41 2.65
CA ALA A 203 -1.64 -23.44 2.35
C ALA A 203 -1.67 -22.36 3.44
N PHE A 204 -2.10 -21.14 3.10
CA PHE A 204 -2.25 -20.09 4.09
C PHE A 204 -3.49 -19.24 3.84
N GLY A 205 -3.96 -18.58 4.91
CA GLY A 205 -4.95 -17.51 4.90
C GLY A 205 -4.46 -16.34 5.72
N GLU A 206 -4.65 -15.12 5.23
CA GLU A 206 -4.25 -13.87 5.90
C GLU A 206 -5.35 -12.83 5.84
N VAL A 207 -5.45 -12.04 6.90
CA VAL A 207 -6.16 -10.76 6.94
C VAL A 207 -5.14 -9.70 7.27
N ASN A 208 -5.01 -8.69 6.42
CA ASN A 208 -4.05 -7.61 6.60
C ASN A 208 -4.78 -6.27 6.69
N TYR A 209 -4.24 -5.37 7.50
CA TYR A 209 -4.65 -3.99 7.65
C TYR A 209 -3.45 -3.08 7.56
N ALA A 210 -3.58 -1.99 6.80
CA ALA A 210 -2.56 -0.98 6.66
C ALA A 210 -3.14 0.41 6.95
N THR A 211 -2.41 1.24 7.67
CA THR A 211 -2.74 2.65 7.83
C THR A 211 -1.58 3.50 7.30
N TYR A 212 -1.90 4.42 6.39
CA TYR A 212 -0.92 5.30 5.75
C TYR A 212 -1.01 6.69 6.36
N GLY A 213 0.15 7.19 6.79
CA GLY A 213 0.29 8.52 7.39
C GLY A 213 -0.04 9.65 6.40
N ASN A 214 -0.37 10.80 6.96
CA ASN A 214 -0.67 12.00 6.19
C ASN A 214 0.56 12.46 5.39
N LYS A 215 0.39 12.66 4.09
CA LYS A 215 1.43 13.17 3.19
C LYS A 215 0.92 14.37 2.42
N THR A 216 1.56 15.52 2.59
CA THR A 216 1.29 16.70 1.77
C THR A 216 1.82 16.46 0.35
N VAL A 217 0.94 16.64 -0.61
CA VAL A 217 1.27 16.55 -2.04
C VAL A 217 2.00 17.83 -2.45
N SER A 218 3.00 17.71 -3.31
CA SER A 218 3.64 18.88 -3.92
C SER A 218 2.62 19.73 -4.67
N THR A 219 2.85 21.04 -4.77
CA THR A 219 1.99 21.95 -5.53
C THR A 219 1.74 21.39 -6.94
N ILE A 220 0.47 21.31 -7.31
CA ILE A 220 0.03 20.82 -8.61
C ILE A 220 -0.40 22.01 -9.44
N THR A 221 -0.01 22.04 -10.71
CA THR A 221 -0.43 23.06 -11.67
C THR A 221 -1.39 22.45 -12.68
N SER A 222 -2.54 23.08 -12.89
CA SER A 222 -3.51 22.69 -13.91
C SER A 222 -3.14 23.23 -15.29
N SER A 223 -3.78 22.73 -16.34
CA SER A 223 -3.63 23.20 -17.71
C SER A 223 -4.01 24.69 -17.91
N SER A 224 -4.86 25.23 -17.03
CA SER A 224 -5.24 26.65 -17.02
C SER A 224 -4.26 27.53 -16.23
N GLY A 225 -3.17 26.99 -15.71
CA GLY A 225 -2.18 27.72 -14.90
C GLY A 225 -2.57 27.90 -13.43
N ALA A 226 -3.73 27.44 -12.99
CA ALA A 226 -4.07 27.44 -11.58
C ALA A 226 -3.20 26.46 -10.81
N THR A 227 -2.75 26.85 -9.62
CA THR A 227 -1.94 26.00 -8.73
C THR A 227 -2.75 25.60 -7.52
N TYR A 228 -2.53 24.36 -7.06
CA TYR A 228 -3.17 23.77 -5.90
C TYR A 228 -2.12 23.36 -4.88
N SER A 229 -2.19 23.92 -3.68
CA SER A 229 -1.25 23.68 -2.60
C SER A 229 -1.95 23.21 -1.32
N GLY A 230 -1.18 22.65 -0.39
CA GLY A 230 -1.69 22.24 0.92
C GLY A 230 -2.57 20.97 0.91
N ILE A 231 -2.69 20.28 -0.23
CA ILE A 231 -3.43 19.02 -0.32
C ILE A 231 -2.66 17.95 0.45
N SER A 232 -3.36 17.26 1.33
CA SER A 232 -2.79 16.10 2.03
C SER A 232 -3.59 14.84 1.71
N VAL A 233 -2.86 13.74 1.57
CA VAL A 233 -3.41 12.42 1.29
C VAL A 233 -3.02 11.46 2.39
N LYS A 234 -3.98 10.68 2.88
CA LYS A 234 -3.81 9.55 3.78
C LYS A 234 -4.78 8.44 3.36
N GLY A 235 -4.69 7.27 3.95
CA GLY A 235 -5.63 6.20 3.66
C GLY A 235 -5.44 5.00 4.55
N THR A 236 -6.35 4.05 4.42
CA THR A 236 -6.27 2.72 5.03
C THR A 236 -6.47 1.65 3.97
N GLY A 237 -5.86 0.50 4.17
CA GLY A 237 -6.02 -0.67 3.32
C GLY A 237 -6.40 -1.89 4.15
N THR A 238 -7.26 -2.72 3.63
CA THR A 238 -7.57 -4.03 4.20
C THR A 238 -7.56 -5.05 3.09
N ASP A 239 -6.93 -6.19 3.31
CA ASP A 239 -6.98 -7.30 2.35
C ASP A 239 -7.19 -8.65 3.04
N PHE A 240 -7.80 -9.55 2.29
CA PHE A 240 -8.01 -10.96 2.63
C PHE A 240 -7.31 -11.79 1.56
N LEU A 241 -6.39 -12.62 1.96
CA LEU A 241 -5.55 -13.42 1.06
C LEU A 241 -5.62 -14.89 1.43
N VAL A 242 -5.64 -15.72 0.40
CA VAL A 242 -5.41 -17.16 0.51
C VAL A 242 -4.33 -17.54 -0.50
N GLY A 243 -3.56 -18.57 -0.21
CA GLY A 243 -2.49 -18.94 -1.12
C GLY A 243 -1.72 -20.16 -0.69
N VAL A 244 -0.62 -20.37 -1.36
CA VAL A 244 0.30 -21.48 -1.09
C VAL A 244 1.72 -20.95 -0.91
N GLY A 245 2.50 -21.67 -0.14
CA GLY A 245 3.89 -21.35 0.06
C GLY A 245 4.76 -22.60 0.14
N TYR A 246 6.05 -22.37 -0.01
CA TYR A 246 7.09 -23.38 0.09
C TYR A 246 8.06 -23.02 1.22
N ARG A 247 8.37 -23.98 2.06
CA ARG A 247 9.37 -23.91 3.12
C ARG A 247 10.62 -24.67 2.70
N PHE A 248 11.76 -24.00 2.75
CA PHE A 248 13.08 -24.54 2.38
C PHE A 248 13.76 -25.28 3.52
#